data_6b242d409c8b212f7fde494e4978c406
#
_entry.id   6b242d409c8b212f7fde494e4978c406
#
_cell.length_a   1.000
_cell.length_b   1.000
_cell.length_c   1.000
_cell.angle_alpha   90.00
_cell.angle_beta   90.00
_cell.angle_gamma   90.00
#
_symmetry.space_group_name_H-M   'P 1'
#
loop_
_entity.id
_entity.type
_entity.pdbx_description
1 polymer ?
#
loop_
_entity_poly.entity_id
_entity_poly.type
_entity_poly.pdbx_seq_one_letter_code
_entity_poly.pdbx_strand_id
1 'polypeptide(L)'
;MQRIWMTFAATIVIALVLTALLCAFGMACTPRWQVEPFTNHIAVHSPSTSIQATGVVTPQEGRYQVKETHITIQLSGRVKAVAIVREPIGASEGHAACLFMHGSGTGKSSEAYGDIARAMATAGITTLVPDKRLDNYSMLSRDYVSSANDYAKSLRVLRSWPGVDAAKTGIYAESEGTWIATVLTHEHPDLAFAILTSSPVVSGRQQMAMAATSCLKATGAPDAIIHIIPKLTSLSVDNVGPNYADFDAAYYRRSLTMPLLINYGTQDTAMPIEQGARLLTRAANAAGNHNVTLRYYNANHQMRTGSLSAPNLPLASHYTHDLEDWVNAVAAGTGVGGWKTPMIAGSRPHQEFAAPPSTDAGLLSSLGVLTSAILLCLACCIATVFGGIILTLAHMIRTRRHKTNNHRFPVPLRIALILNVALAAVTTCALLAYLVMVIQDAITLTSNSAMLARGWRGVVALSWLELIAFAWLIAQYIAMRIPWSPRVRAKHSRADVRAAFFRRDGEGTWGGGHTAVATLGMLASALSLLLLAFWGLFS
;
A
#
# COMPACT_ATOMS: atom_id res chain seq x y z
N MET A 1 3.07 47.89 27.42
CA MET A 1 1.85 47.08 27.59
C MET A 1 1.00 47.02 26.30
N GLN A 2 0.58 48.14 25.73
CA GLN A 2 -0.33 48.17 24.54
C GLN A 2 0.19 47.41 23.31
N ARG A 3 1.51 47.47 23.04
CA ARG A 3 2.12 46.72 21.91
C ARG A 3 2.07 45.18 22.12
N ILE A 4 2.25 44.75 23.37
CA ILE A 4 2.18 43.30 23.70
C ILE A 4 0.75 42.77 23.50
N TRP A 5 -0.25 43.50 24.01
CA TRP A 5 -1.66 43.13 23.86
C TRP A 5 -2.10 43.11 22.38
N MET A 6 -1.63 44.08 21.57
CA MET A 6 -1.95 44.08 20.13
C MET A 6 -1.29 42.92 19.39
N THR A 7 -0.05 42.57 19.69
CA THR A 7 0.61 41.40 19.11
C THR A 7 -0.10 40.11 19.52
N PHE A 8 -0.50 40.00 20.80
CA PHE A 8 -1.25 38.86 21.31
C PHE A 8 -2.61 38.68 20.58
N ALA A 9 -3.39 39.76 20.48
CA ALA A 9 -4.65 39.75 19.76
C ALA A 9 -4.48 39.38 18.26
N ALA A 10 -3.43 39.96 17.62
CA ALA A 10 -3.10 39.62 16.24
C ALA A 10 -2.72 38.13 16.09
N THR A 11 -1.97 37.57 17.04
CA THR A 11 -1.61 36.14 17.03
C THR A 11 -2.86 35.25 17.06
N ILE A 12 -3.83 35.58 17.93
CA ILE A 12 -5.09 34.81 18.02
C ILE A 12 -5.85 34.85 16.68
N VAL A 13 -6.03 36.05 16.11
CA VAL A 13 -6.75 36.20 14.83
C VAL A 13 -6.05 35.44 13.71
N ILE A 14 -4.72 35.57 13.63
CA ILE A 14 -3.94 34.83 12.61
C ILE A 14 -4.03 33.32 12.83
N ALA A 15 -3.96 32.84 14.06
CA ALA A 15 -4.10 31.43 14.38
C ALA A 15 -5.47 30.88 13.94
N LEU A 16 -6.56 31.61 14.21
CA LEU A 16 -7.90 31.22 13.78
C LEU A 16 -8.03 31.17 12.26
N VAL A 17 -7.48 32.16 11.56
CA VAL A 17 -7.49 32.19 10.08
C VAL A 17 -6.66 31.03 9.51
N LEU A 18 -5.47 30.79 10.05
CA LEU A 18 -4.63 29.66 9.63
C LEU A 18 -5.32 28.34 9.90
N THR A 19 -5.94 28.14 11.05
CA THR A 19 -6.71 26.93 11.36
C THR A 19 -7.80 26.71 10.30
N ALA A 20 -8.60 27.73 10.01
CA ALA A 20 -9.67 27.62 9.01
C ALA A 20 -9.13 27.24 7.61
N LEU A 21 -8.02 27.85 7.19
CA LEU A 21 -7.36 27.56 5.90
C LEU A 21 -6.78 26.13 5.88
N LEU A 22 -6.13 25.70 6.95
CA LEU A 22 -5.53 24.36 7.05
C LEU A 22 -6.61 23.26 7.11
N CYS A 23 -7.71 23.49 7.85
CA CYS A 23 -8.87 22.61 7.84
C CYS A 23 -9.48 22.50 6.43
N ALA A 24 -9.70 23.62 5.75
CA ALA A 24 -10.24 23.65 4.38
C ALA A 24 -9.32 22.91 3.40
N PHE A 25 -8.01 23.09 3.50
CA PHE A 25 -7.03 22.37 2.70
C PHE A 25 -7.05 20.87 3.00
N GLY A 26 -7.06 20.47 4.28
CA GLY A 26 -7.14 19.08 4.70
C GLY A 26 -8.39 18.37 4.18
N MET A 27 -9.55 19.05 4.26
CA MET A 27 -10.80 18.55 3.69
C MET A 27 -10.76 18.45 2.16
N ALA A 28 -10.22 19.44 1.46
CA ALA A 28 -10.07 19.42 0.01
C ALA A 28 -9.15 18.29 -0.50
N CYS A 29 -8.15 17.90 0.31
CA CYS A 29 -7.28 16.75 0.03
C CYS A 29 -7.95 15.41 0.33
N THR A 30 -9.09 15.38 1.02
CA THR A 30 -9.79 14.14 1.36
C THR A 30 -10.61 13.67 0.15
N PRO A 31 -10.37 12.44 -0.35
CA PRO A 31 -11.19 11.83 -1.39
C PRO A 31 -12.66 11.71 -0.97
N ARG A 32 -13.56 11.59 -1.96
CA ARG A 32 -15.00 11.43 -1.71
C ARG A 32 -15.41 9.99 -1.38
N TRP A 33 -14.50 9.05 -1.47
CA TRP A 33 -14.71 7.65 -1.15
C TRP A 33 -14.00 7.29 0.16
N GLN A 34 -14.44 6.23 0.78
CA GLN A 34 -13.81 5.62 1.95
C GLN A 34 -13.93 4.10 1.88
N VAL A 35 -13.22 3.41 2.76
CA VAL A 35 -13.32 1.96 2.90
C VAL A 35 -14.50 1.66 3.82
N GLU A 36 -15.53 1.02 3.24
CA GLU A 36 -16.75 0.70 3.95
C GLU A 36 -16.71 -0.71 4.55
N PRO A 37 -17.45 -0.98 5.62
CA PRO A 37 -17.66 -2.34 6.10
C PRO A 37 -18.27 -3.22 5.00
N PHE A 38 -17.80 -4.47 4.92
CA PHE A 38 -18.36 -5.45 3.98
C PHE A 38 -19.60 -6.11 4.59
N THR A 39 -20.73 -6.05 3.90
CA THR A 39 -22.01 -6.53 4.41
C THR A 39 -22.60 -7.71 3.63
N ASN A 40 -22.05 -7.99 2.44
CA ASN A 40 -22.61 -9.04 1.57
C ASN A 40 -21.87 -10.37 1.76
N HIS A 41 -22.02 -10.97 2.95
CA HIS A 41 -21.33 -12.20 3.33
C HIS A 41 -21.77 -13.42 2.52
N ILE A 42 -20.85 -14.38 2.32
CA ILE A 42 -21.08 -15.64 1.62
C ILE A 42 -21.52 -16.71 2.63
N ALA A 43 -22.66 -17.34 2.33
CA ALA A 43 -23.07 -18.53 3.04
C ALA A 43 -22.30 -19.76 2.50
N VAL A 44 -21.69 -20.52 3.39
CA VAL A 44 -21.11 -21.84 3.06
C VAL A 44 -22.16 -22.91 3.27
N HIS A 45 -22.19 -23.90 2.35
CA HIS A 45 -23.23 -24.94 2.36
C HIS A 45 -22.79 -26.20 3.10
N SER A 46 -21.52 -26.31 3.48
CA SER A 46 -20.95 -27.38 4.30
C SER A 46 -19.73 -26.85 5.04
N PRO A 47 -19.49 -27.25 6.28
CA PRO A 47 -18.23 -26.93 6.98
C PRO A 47 -17.03 -27.76 6.50
N SER A 48 -17.27 -28.88 5.79
CA SER A 48 -16.22 -29.71 5.22
C SER A 48 -15.71 -29.11 3.91
N THR A 49 -14.38 -29.04 3.77
CA THR A 49 -13.73 -28.62 2.52
C THR A 49 -13.61 -29.71 1.50
N SER A 50 -13.89 -30.99 1.87
CA SER A 50 -13.69 -32.14 0.99
C SER A 50 -14.38 -32.00 -0.37
N ILE A 51 -13.74 -32.51 -1.40
CA ILE A 51 -14.21 -32.44 -2.78
C ILE A 51 -14.40 -33.88 -3.30
N GLN A 52 -15.58 -34.17 -3.82
CA GLN A 52 -15.91 -35.47 -4.38
C GLN A 52 -16.77 -35.32 -5.62
N ALA A 53 -16.50 -36.15 -6.61
CA ALA A 53 -17.27 -36.23 -7.84
C ALA A 53 -18.01 -37.59 -7.97
N THR A 54 -19.13 -37.58 -8.68
CA THR A 54 -19.95 -38.78 -8.89
C THR A 54 -19.28 -39.71 -9.86
N GLY A 55 -19.06 -40.97 -9.46
CA GLY A 55 -18.48 -41.98 -10.31
C GLY A 55 -16.99 -41.84 -10.58
N VAL A 56 -16.31 -40.89 -9.98
CA VAL A 56 -14.86 -40.70 -10.09
C VAL A 56 -14.20 -41.13 -8.78
N VAL A 57 -13.20 -41.99 -8.89
CA VAL A 57 -12.32 -42.38 -7.77
C VAL A 57 -10.96 -41.73 -8.04
N THR A 58 -10.59 -40.81 -7.21
CA THR A 58 -9.31 -40.07 -7.31
C THR A 58 -8.19 -40.85 -6.62
N PRO A 59 -6.96 -40.86 -7.13
CA PRO A 59 -5.81 -41.35 -6.39
C PRO A 59 -5.62 -40.56 -5.14
N GLN A 60 -5.34 -41.24 -4.02
CA GLN A 60 -5.08 -40.56 -2.72
C GLN A 60 -3.62 -40.12 -2.62
N GLU A 61 -3.36 -39.07 -1.86
CA GLU A 61 -2.02 -38.62 -1.49
C GLU A 61 -1.19 -39.80 -0.95
N GLY A 62 0.07 -39.89 -1.38
CA GLY A 62 0.96 -41.00 -1.03
C GLY A 62 0.83 -42.26 -1.91
N ARG A 63 -0.09 -42.27 -2.91
CA ARG A 63 -0.28 -43.41 -3.82
C ARG A 63 0.95 -43.71 -4.69
N TYR A 64 1.62 -42.64 -5.17
CA TYR A 64 2.76 -42.76 -6.09
C TYR A 64 4.04 -42.27 -5.41
N GLN A 65 5.16 -42.92 -5.74
CA GLN A 65 6.48 -42.35 -5.46
C GLN A 65 6.73 -41.18 -6.40
N VAL A 66 7.51 -40.21 -5.97
CA VAL A 66 7.77 -38.98 -6.74
C VAL A 66 9.23 -38.96 -7.17
N LYS A 67 9.46 -38.81 -8.47
CA LYS A 67 10.76 -38.43 -9.03
C LYS A 67 10.83 -36.93 -9.15
N GLU A 68 11.88 -36.33 -8.62
CA GLU A 68 12.16 -34.90 -8.69
C GLU A 68 13.28 -34.64 -9.69
N THR A 69 13.03 -33.77 -10.66
CA THR A 69 13.98 -33.42 -11.73
C THR A 69 14.16 -31.91 -11.77
N HIS A 70 15.40 -31.46 -11.66
CA HIS A 70 15.76 -30.06 -11.81
C HIS A 70 16.06 -29.77 -13.29
N ILE A 71 15.38 -28.79 -13.84
CA ILE A 71 15.55 -28.35 -15.23
C ILE A 71 15.83 -26.86 -15.35
N THR A 72 16.29 -26.43 -16.50
CA THR A 72 16.46 -25.01 -16.84
C THR A 72 15.55 -24.67 -18.01
N ILE A 73 14.72 -23.66 -17.83
CA ILE A 73 13.79 -23.18 -18.86
C ILE A 73 14.35 -21.88 -19.45
N GLN A 74 14.46 -21.83 -20.77
CA GLN A 74 14.82 -20.60 -21.48
C GLN A 74 13.63 -19.66 -21.52
N LEU A 75 13.75 -18.50 -20.88
CA LEU A 75 12.72 -17.47 -20.87
C LEU A 75 12.89 -16.53 -22.07
N SER A 76 13.10 -15.24 -21.86
CA SER A 76 13.31 -14.25 -22.93
C SER A 76 14.79 -13.89 -23.07
N GLY A 77 15.24 -13.66 -24.29
CA GLY A 77 16.63 -13.28 -24.55
C GLY A 77 17.63 -14.30 -23.99
N ARG A 78 18.50 -13.87 -23.07
CA ARG A 78 19.48 -14.72 -22.38
C ARG A 78 19.03 -15.19 -20.99
N VAL A 79 17.83 -14.81 -20.56
CA VAL A 79 17.32 -15.13 -19.22
C VAL A 79 16.88 -16.59 -19.15
N LYS A 80 17.31 -17.27 -18.10
CA LYS A 80 16.95 -18.65 -17.79
C LYS A 80 16.38 -18.73 -16.40
N ALA A 81 15.39 -19.60 -16.20
CA ALA A 81 14.84 -19.94 -14.90
C ALA A 81 15.12 -21.39 -14.56
N VAL A 82 15.51 -21.67 -13.34
CA VAL A 82 15.52 -23.03 -12.79
C VAL A 82 14.07 -23.43 -12.51
N ALA A 83 13.75 -24.70 -12.70
CA ALA A 83 12.45 -25.25 -12.36
C ALA A 83 12.58 -26.67 -11.80
N ILE A 84 11.64 -27.03 -10.93
CA ILE A 84 11.57 -28.36 -10.36
C ILE A 84 10.31 -29.04 -10.88
N VAL A 85 10.50 -30.15 -11.60
CA VAL A 85 9.42 -31.05 -12.01
C VAL A 85 9.33 -32.19 -11.01
N ARG A 86 8.12 -32.47 -10.55
CA ARG A 86 7.82 -33.63 -9.70
C ARG A 86 6.84 -34.53 -10.45
N GLU A 87 7.27 -35.71 -10.80
CA GLU A 87 6.49 -36.66 -11.58
C GLU A 87 6.13 -37.90 -10.77
N PRO A 88 4.89 -38.43 -10.89
CA PRO A 88 4.46 -39.66 -10.22
C PRO A 88 5.03 -40.89 -10.91
N ILE A 89 5.85 -41.68 -10.23
CA ILE A 89 6.42 -42.91 -10.78
C ILE A 89 5.35 -43.99 -10.86
N GLY A 90 5.14 -44.53 -12.09
CA GLY A 90 4.17 -45.60 -12.35
C GLY A 90 2.73 -45.14 -12.49
N ALA A 91 2.48 -43.84 -12.59
CA ALA A 91 1.17 -43.34 -13.01
C ALA A 91 0.89 -43.69 -14.48
N SER A 92 -0.39 -43.80 -14.82
CA SER A 92 -0.80 -44.07 -16.21
C SER A 92 -0.42 -42.93 -17.14
N GLU A 93 -0.06 -43.25 -18.37
CA GLU A 93 0.13 -42.26 -19.43
C GLU A 93 -1.11 -41.38 -19.62
N GLY A 94 -0.91 -40.11 -19.93
CA GLY A 94 -2.00 -39.16 -20.12
C GLY A 94 -2.61 -38.67 -18.83
N HIS A 95 -1.82 -38.56 -17.74
CA HIS A 95 -2.26 -37.98 -16.46
C HIS A 95 -2.24 -36.45 -16.46
N ALA A 96 -2.88 -35.86 -15.43
CA ALA A 96 -2.98 -34.41 -15.27
C ALA A 96 -1.64 -33.78 -14.90
N ALA A 97 -1.50 -32.47 -15.21
CA ALA A 97 -0.35 -31.69 -14.78
C ALA A 97 -0.73 -30.29 -14.32
N CYS A 98 0.07 -29.73 -13.40
CA CYS A 98 -0.16 -28.43 -12.78
C CYS A 98 1.10 -27.57 -12.76
N LEU A 99 1.03 -26.37 -13.36
CA LEU A 99 2.07 -25.35 -13.30
C LEU A 99 1.82 -24.43 -12.10
N PHE A 100 2.83 -24.21 -11.29
CA PHE A 100 2.76 -23.30 -10.14
C PHE A 100 3.25 -21.89 -10.50
N MET A 101 2.52 -20.87 -10.03
CA MET A 101 2.80 -19.46 -10.28
C MET A 101 2.98 -18.70 -8.97
N HIS A 102 4.14 -18.10 -8.80
CA HIS A 102 4.53 -17.43 -7.56
C HIS A 102 3.77 -16.14 -7.27
N GLY A 103 3.42 -15.96 -5.99
CA GLY A 103 2.96 -14.69 -5.44
C GLY A 103 4.08 -13.66 -5.25
N SER A 104 3.78 -12.59 -4.55
CA SER A 104 4.76 -11.60 -4.10
C SER A 104 5.60 -12.18 -2.94
N GLY A 105 6.89 -11.84 -2.89
CA GLY A 105 7.79 -12.30 -1.82
C GLY A 105 8.30 -13.73 -1.95
N THR A 106 7.82 -14.50 -2.92
CA THR A 106 8.34 -15.82 -3.28
C THR A 106 8.85 -15.78 -4.73
N GLY A 107 9.84 -16.61 -5.06
CA GLY A 107 10.40 -16.57 -6.41
C GLY A 107 11.31 -17.74 -6.73
N LYS A 108 11.67 -18.57 -5.75
CA LYS A 108 12.53 -19.73 -5.94
C LYS A 108 11.72 -21.03 -5.85
N SER A 109 11.88 -21.88 -6.85
CA SER A 109 11.25 -23.21 -6.93
C SER A 109 11.66 -24.14 -5.77
N SER A 110 12.83 -23.90 -5.19
CA SER A 110 13.34 -24.65 -4.02
C SER A 110 12.79 -24.16 -2.67
N GLU A 111 12.19 -22.98 -2.62
CA GLU A 111 11.75 -22.33 -1.38
C GLU A 111 10.21 -22.24 -1.24
N ALA A 112 9.48 -22.40 -2.34
CA ALA A 112 8.04 -22.25 -2.34
C ALA A 112 7.34 -23.46 -2.97
N TYR A 113 6.14 -23.78 -2.46
CA TYR A 113 5.22 -24.80 -2.96
C TYR A 113 5.74 -26.24 -2.95
N GLY A 114 6.92 -26.52 -2.40
CA GLY A 114 7.52 -27.85 -2.45
C GLY A 114 6.66 -28.94 -1.79
N ASP A 115 5.97 -28.62 -0.70
CA ASP A 115 5.04 -29.50 0.00
C ASP A 115 3.77 -29.75 -0.83
N ILE A 116 3.11 -28.70 -1.32
CA ILE A 116 1.89 -28.80 -2.12
C ILE A 116 2.16 -29.54 -3.45
N ALA A 117 3.23 -29.15 -4.15
CA ALA A 117 3.59 -29.75 -5.44
C ALA A 117 3.97 -31.23 -5.29
N ARG A 118 4.66 -31.60 -4.19
CA ARG A 118 4.98 -33.00 -3.89
C ARG A 118 3.73 -33.81 -3.55
N ALA A 119 2.84 -33.27 -2.72
CA ALA A 119 1.58 -33.91 -2.38
C ALA A 119 0.78 -34.22 -3.64
N MET A 120 0.53 -33.23 -4.52
CA MET A 120 -0.16 -33.44 -5.79
C MET A 120 0.54 -34.50 -6.67
N ALA A 121 1.88 -34.54 -6.68
CA ALA A 121 2.60 -35.56 -7.44
C ALA A 121 2.39 -36.97 -6.86
N THR A 122 2.30 -37.11 -5.52
CA THR A 122 1.97 -38.42 -4.90
C THR A 122 0.55 -38.89 -5.21
N ALA A 123 -0.33 -38.00 -5.65
CA ALA A 123 -1.71 -38.30 -6.10
C ALA A 123 -1.84 -38.40 -7.64
N GLY A 124 -0.73 -38.52 -8.35
CA GLY A 124 -0.73 -38.79 -9.79
C GLY A 124 -0.76 -37.58 -10.72
N ILE A 125 -0.44 -36.38 -10.21
CA ILE A 125 -0.45 -35.11 -10.96
C ILE A 125 1.00 -34.63 -11.13
N THR A 126 1.51 -34.60 -12.36
CA THR A 126 2.83 -34.00 -12.60
C THR A 126 2.81 -32.51 -12.28
N THR A 127 3.76 -32.04 -11.46
CA THR A 127 3.84 -30.63 -11.08
C THR A 127 5.13 -29.97 -11.57
N LEU A 128 5.05 -28.70 -11.96
CA LEU A 128 6.21 -27.90 -12.33
C LEU A 128 6.17 -26.58 -11.55
N VAL A 129 7.21 -26.37 -10.77
CA VAL A 129 7.45 -25.11 -10.02
C VAL A 129 8.66 -24.42 -10.64
N PRO A 130 8.49 -23.40 -11.49
CA PRO A 130 9.62 -22.62 -12.02
C PRO A 130 10.06 -21.51 -11.06
N ASP A 131 11.32 -21.12 -11.13
CA ASP A 131 11.75 -19.85 -10.55
C ASP A 131 11.03 -18.68 -11.23
N LYS A 132 10.58 -17.69 -10.45
CA LYS A 132 10.06 -16.44 -10.97
C LYS A 132 11.22 -15.58 -11.49
N ARG A 133 11.02 -14.95 -12.63
CA ARG A 133 11.99 -13.99 -13.13
C ARG A 133 12.04 -12.75 -12.22
N LEU A 134 13.21 -12.35 -11.76
CA LEU A 134 13.40 -11.26 -10.79
C LEU A 134 14.27 -10.10 -11.32
N ASP A 135 14.89 -10.21 -12.49
CA ASP A 135 15.71 -9.14 -13.07
C ASP A 135 14.89 -7.92 -13.56
N ASN A 136 13.61 -8.14 -13.88
CA ASN A 136 12.62 -7.12 -14.24
C ASN A 136 11.51 -6.97 -13.20
N TYR A 137 11.74 -7.44 -11.97
CA TYR A 137 10.75 -7.45 -10.90
C TYR A 137 11.33 -6.80 -9.63
N SER A 138 10.64 -5.80 -9.10
CA SER A 138 11.02 -5.11 -7.87
C SER A 138 9.77 -4.70 -7.07
N MET A 139 9.97 -4.07 -5.92
CA MET A 139 8.88 -3.47 -5.16
C MET A 139 8.20 -2.30 -5.90
N LEU A 140 8.88 -1.65 -6.83
CA LEU A 140 8.38 -0.49 -7.57
C LEU A 140 8.03 -0.80 -9.03
N SER A 141 8.49 -1.92 -9.57
CA SER A 141 8.27 -2.27 -10.97
C SER A 141 7.91 -3.73 -11.11
N ARG A 142 6.76 -4.00 -11.70
CA ARG A 142 6.24 -5.34 -12.00
C ARG A 142 5.49 -5.29 -13.33
N ASP A 143 5.80 -6.23 -14.20
CA ASP A 143 5.13 -6.41 -15.48
C ASP A 143 4.47 -7.80 -15.51
N TYR A 144 3.16 -7.82 -15.25
CA TYR A 144 2.40 -9.06 -15.19
C TYR A 144 2.19 -9.70 -16.55
N VAL A 145 2.18 -8.91 -17.63
CA VAL A 145 2.11 -9.43 -19.00
C VAL A 145 3.41 -10.13 -19.37
N SER A 146 4.56 -9.48 -19.11
CA SER A 146 5.87 -10.13 -19.30
C SER A 146 6.02 -11.39 -18.44
N SER A 147 5.54 -11.36 -17.19
CA SER A 147 5.55 -12.52 -16.30
C SER A 147 4.68 -13.66 -16.83
N ALA A 148 3.48 -13.37 -17.34
CA ALA A 148 2.61 -14.37 -17.96
C ALA A 148 3.26 -15.03 -19.17
N ASN A 149 3.93 -14.25 -20.02
CA ASN A 149 4.70 -14.77 -21.16
C ASN A 149 5.85 -15.71 -20.73
N ASP A 150 6.49 -15.44 -19.60
CA ASP A 150 7.52 -16.33 -19.06
C ASP A 150 6.90 -17.64 -18.50
N TYR A 151 5.76 -17.55 -17.79
CA TYR A 151 5.02 -18.74 -17.36
C TYR A 151 4.44 -19.55 -18.54
N ALA A 152 4.05 -18.89 -19.65
CA ALA A 152 3.62 -19.60 -20.87
C ALA A 152 4.72 -20.51 -21.45
N LYS A 153 6.00 -20.13 -21.30
CA LYS A 153 7.13 -20.99 -21.69
C LYS A 153 7.25 -22.20 -20.77
N SER A 154 7.07 -22.02 -19.47
CA SER A 154 7.03 -23.10 -18.49
C SER A 154 5.85 -24.04 -18.74
N LEU A 155 4.68 -23.50 -19.09
CA LEU A 155 3.51 -24.27 -19.46
C LEU A 155 3.75 -25.17 -20.69
N ARG A 156 4.45 -24.66 -21.72
CA ARG A 156 4.82 -25.46 -22.88
C ARG A 156 5.74 -26.62 -22.52
N VAL A 157 6.73 -26.38 -21.64
CA VAL A 157 7.60 -27.44 -21.13
C VAL A 157 6.79 -28.52 -20.41
N LEU A 158 5.88 -28.13 -19.53
CA LEU A 158 5.04 -29.06 -18.78
C LEU A 158 4.11 -29.87 -19.69
N ARG A 159 3.47 -29.23 -20.68
CA ARG A 159 2.58 -29.89 -21.65
C ARG A 159 3.30 -30.91 -22.53
N SER A 160 4.61 -30.75 -22.73
CA SER A 160 5.45 -31.70 -23.48
C SER A 160 6.17 -32.72 -22.61
N TRP A 161 5.94 -32.69 -21.26
CA TRP A 161 6.60 -33.60 -20.35
C TRP A 161 6.09 -35.05 -20.53
N PRO A 162 6.99 -36.06 -20.50
CA PRO A 162 6.60 -37.44 -20.62
C PRO A 162 5.49 -37.85 -19.64
N GLY A 163 4.50 -38.61 -20.12
CA GLY A 163 3.37 -39.06 -19.32
C GLY A 163 2.26 -38.03 -19.09
N VAL A 164 2.46 -36.75 -19.43
CA VAL A 164 1.48 -35.70 -19.26
C VAL A 164 0.51 -35.63 -20.45
N ASP A 165 -0.77 -35.46 -20.16
CA ASP A 165 -1.77 -35.06 -21.17
C ASP A 165 -1.84 -33.53 -21.24
N ALA A 166 -1.44 -32.94 -22.36
CA ALA A 166 -1.49 -31.50 -22.58
C ALA A 166 -2.91 -30.93 -22.41
N ALA A 167 -3.96 -31.72 -22.75
CA ALA A 167 -5.36 -31.33 -22.57
C ALA A 167 -5.85 -31.40 -21.11
N LYS A 168 -5.06 -32.00 -20.20
CA LYS A 168 -5.33 -32.09 -18.77
C LYS A 168 -4.37 -31.24 -17.96
N THR A 169 -3.71 -30.25 -18.59
CA THR A 169 -2.73 -29.37 -17.95
C THR A 169 -3.38 -28.05 -17.54
N GLY A 170 -3.23 -27.69 -16.28
CA GLY A 170 -3.74 -26.44 -15.72
C GLY A 170 -2.71 -25.72 -14.86
N ILE A 171 -3.18 -24.77 -14.08
CA ILE A 171 -2.35 -23.88 -13.27
C ILE A 171 -2.82 -23.83 -11.82
N TYR A 172 -1.84 -23.60 -10.90
CA TYR A 172 -2.03 -23.15 -9.53
C TYR A 172 -1.37 -21.80 -9.38
N ALA A 173 -2.09 -20.80 -8.91
CA ALA A 173 -1.57 -19.46 -8.67
C ALA A 173 -1.96 -18.96 -7.29
N GLU A 174 -1.04 -18.30 -6.61
CA GLU A 174 -1.26 -17.76 -5.26
C GLU A 174 -1.00 -16.26 -5.22
N SER A 175 -1.87 -15.52 -4.51
CA SER A 175 -1.69 -14.10 -4.24
C SER A 175 -1.48 -13.29 -5.54
N GLU A 176 -0.43 -12.49 -5.64
CA GLU A 176 -0.05 -11.76 -6.86
C GLU A 176 0.04 -12.66 -8.11
N GLY A 177 0.43 -13.91 -7.92
CA GLY A 177 0.46 -14.91 -8.99
C GLY A 177 -0.90 -15.06 -9.70
N THR A 178 -2.00 -14.78 -9.02
CA THR A 178 -3.34 -14.85 -9.63
C THR A 178 -3.62 -13.69 -10.59
N TRP A 179 -3.01 -12.52 -10.42
CA TRP A 179 -3.04 -11.47 -11.45
C TRP A 179 -2.27 -11.91 -12.70
N ILE A 180 -1.10 -12.53 -12.53
CA ILE A 180 -0.34 -13.10 -13.65
C ILE A 180 -1.14 -14.22 -14.31
N ALA A 181 -1.79 -15.08 -13.52
CA ALA A 181 -2.64 -16.16 -13.99
C ALA A 181 -3.82 -15.66 -14.83
N THR A 182 -4.46 -14.54 -14.46
CA THR A 182 -5.56 -13.99 -15.27
C THR A 182 -5.07 -13.51 -16.64
N VAL A 183 -3.86 -12.97 -16.76
CA VAL A 183 -3.23 -12.66 -18.05
C VAL A 183 -2.96 -13.95 -18.82
N LEU A 184 -2.36 -14.95 -18.17
CA LEU A 184 -2.05 -16.22 -18.80
C LEU A 184 -3.32 -16.95 -19.32
N THR A 185 -4.41 -16.96 -18.54
CA THR A 185 -5.69 -17.58 -18.96
C THR A 185 -6.35 -16.81 -20.10
N HIS A 186 -6.10 -15.51 -20.22
CA HIS A 186 -6.58 -14.73 -21.37
C HIS A 186 -5.84 -15.10 -22.66
N GLU A 187 -4.54 -15.36 -22.58
CA GLU A 187 -3.71 -15.77 -23.72
C GLU A 187 -3.84 -17.26 -24.03
N HIS A 188 -4.15 -18.09 -23.03
CA HIS A 188 -4.27 -19.55 -23.11
C HIS A 188 -5.62 -20.03 -22.53
N PRO A 189 -6.75 -19.76 -23.21
CA PRO A 189 -8.07 -20.22 -22.76
C PRO A 189 -8.27 -21.73 -22.85
N ASP A 190 -7.32 -22.45 -23.44
CA ASP A 190 -7.23 -23.91 -23.61
C ASP A 190 -6.66 -24.63 -22.37
N LEU A 191 -6.46 -23.94 -21.24
CA LEU A 191 -6.09 -24.58 -19.98
C LEU A 191 -7.21 -25.49 -19.48
N ALA A 192 -6.83 -26.68 -19.00
CA ALA A 192 -7.78 -27.65 -18.46
C ALA A 192 -8.47 -27.18 -17.20
N PHE A 193 -7.77 -26.38 -16.38
CA PHE A 193 -8.26 -25.83 -15.13
C PHE A 193 -7.38 -24.66 -14.64
N ALA A 194 -7.93 -23.87 -13.72
CA ALA A 194 -7.17 -22.89 -12.96
C ALA A 194 -7.52 -22.97 -11.47
N ILE A 195 -6.51 -22.97 -10.61
CA ILE A 195 -6.61 -22.88 -9.16
C ILE A 195 -6.11 -21.50 -8.73
N LEU A 196 -6.99 -20.68 -8.16
CA LEU A 196 -6.69 -19.32 -7.71
C LEU A 196 -6.80 -19.24 -6.19
N THR A 197 -5.66 -19.11 -5.53
CA THR A 197 -5.54 -19.11 -4.06
C THR A 197 -5.20 -17.71 -3.57
N SER A 198 -5.93 -17.23 -2.55
CA SER A 198 -5.73 -15.91 -1.92
C SER A 198 -5.65 -14.78 -2.94
N SER A 199 -6.60 -14.77 -3.87
CA SER A 199 -6.56 -13.93 -5.08
C SER A 199 -6.92 -12.47 -4.79
N PRO A 200 -6.04 -11.49 -5.07
CA PRO A 200 -6.43 -10.10 -5.22
C PRO A 200 -7.19 -9.94 -6.55
N VAL A 201 -8.34 -9.30 -6.51
CA VAL A 201 -9.26 -9.23 -7.66
C VAL A 201 -9.54 -7.83 -8.16
N VAL A 202 -9.09 -6.83 -7.41
CA VAL A 202 -9.23 -5.40 -7.71
C VAL A 202 -7.88 -4.79 -8.00
N SER A 203 -7.81 -3.52 -8.36
CA SER A 203 -6.52 -2.85 -8.56
C SER A 203 -5.68 -2.84 -7.28
N GLY A 204 -4.36 -2.70 -7.41
CA GLY A 204 -3.45 -2.68 -6.27
C GLY A 204 -3.79 -1.58 -5.26
N ARG A 205 -4.28 -0.42 -5.71
CA ARG A 205 -4.72 0.68 -4.83
C ARG A 205 -5.95 0.31 -4.02
N GLN A 206 -6.97 -0.26 -4.66
CA GLN A 206 -8.19 -0.70 -3.98
C GLN A 206 -7.88 -1.81 -2.96
N GLN A 207 -7.04 -2.76 -3.36
CA GLN A 207 -6.55 -3.84 -2.50
C GLN A 207 -5.81 -3.29 -1.29
N MET A 208 -4.88 -2.36 -1.51
CA MET A 208 -4.08 -1.73 -0.45
C MET A 208 -4.96 -0.93 0.52
N ALA A 209 -5.95 -0.20 0.01
CA ALA A 209 -6.87 0.57 0.85
C ALA A 209 -7.64 -0.34 1.83
N MET A 210 -8.21 -1.43 1.32
CA MET A 210 -8.91 -2.41 2.16
C MET A 210 -7.95 -3.08 3.16
N ALA A 211 -6.83 -3.62 2.69
CA ALA A 211 -5.88 -4.34 3.52
C ALA A 211 -5.29 -3.46 4.64
N ALA A 212 -4.88 -2.22 4.30
CA ALA A 212 -4.36 -1.28 5.29
C ALA A 212 -5.42 -0.92 6.34
N THR A 213 -6.68 -0.72 5.93
CA THR A 213 -7.79 -0.47 6.86
C THR A 213 -7.98 -1.64 7.82
N SER A 214 -8.04 -2.87 7.29
CA SER A 214 -8.19 -4.10 8.09
C SER A 214 -7.03 -4.27 9.09
N CYS A 215 -5.79 -4.13 8.62
CA CYS A 215 -4.60 -4.28 9.47
C CYS A 215 -4.54 -3.20 10.56
N LEU A 216 -4.78 -1.93 10.20
CA LEU A 216 -4.75 -0.82 11.18
C LEU A 216 -5.87 -0.94 12.21
N LYS A 217 -7.06 -1.40 11.80
CA LYS A 217 -8.15 -1.67 12.73
C LYS A 217 -7.79 -2.80 13.69
N ALA A 218 -7.25 -3.90 13.18
CA ALA A 218 -6.81 -5.05 13.98
C ALA A 218 -5.71 -4.68 14.99
N THR A 219 -4.81 -3.75 14.66
CA THR A 219 -3.76 -3.26 15.57
C THR A 219 -4.23 -2.19 16.55
N GLY A 220 -5.48 -1.72 16.43
CA GLY A 220 -6.06 -0.69 17.29
C GLY A 220 -5.52 0.71 17.00
N ALA A 221 -5.18 1.00 15.74
CA ALA A 221 -4.80 2.34 15.33
C ALA A 221 -5.97 3.33 15.53
N PRO A 222 -5.68 4.60 15.86
CA PRO A 222 -6.70 5.63 15.98
C PRO A 222 -7.48 5.82 14.67
N ASP A 223 -8.79 6.07 14.77
CA ASP A 223 -9.64 6.29 13.58
C ASP A 223 -9.12 7.41 12.67
N ALA A 224 -8.52 8.46 13.25
CA ALA A 224 -7.88 9.52 12.49
C ALA A 224 -6.80 9.00 11.51
N ILE A 225 -6.06 7.94 11.86
CA ILE A 225 -5.08 7.30 10.97
C ILE A 225 -5.77 6.48 9.88
N ILE A 226 -6.85 5.79 10.23
CA ILE A 226 -7.64 5.03 9.26
C ILE A 226 -8.23 5.96 8.20
N HIS A 227 -8.73 7.13 8.58
CA HIS A 227 -9.25 8.15 7.65
C HIS A 227 -8.20 8.76 6.69
N ILE A 228 -6.91 8.55 6.93
CA ILE A 228 -5.84 8.98 6.01
C ILE A 228 -5.63 7.99 4.86
N ILE A 229 -6.04 6.72 5.02
CA ILE A 229 -5.83 5.67 4.00
C ILE A 229 -6.35 6.08 2.62
N PRO A 230 -7.59 6.61 2.47
CA PRO A 230 -8.06 7.08 1.18
C PRO A 230 -7.15 8.14 0.54
N LYS A 231 -6.60 9.07 1.32
CA LYS A 231 -5.68 10.09 0.80
C LYS A 231 -4.41 9.47 0.23
N LEU A 232 -3.81 8.52 0.96
CA LEU A 232 -2.55 7.89 0.57
C LEU A 232 -2.70 6.97 -0.64
N THR A 233 -3.71 6.11 -0.62
CA THR A 233 -3.92 5.11 -1.67
C THR A 233 -4.45 5.70 -2.97
N SER A 234 -4.99 6.93 -2.93
CA SER A 234 -5.41 7.67 -4.13
C SER A 234 -4.29 8.48 -4.80
N LEU A 235 -3.12 8.65 -4.14
CA LEU A 235 -2.02 9.39 -4.75
C LEU A 235 -1.48 8.64 -5.98
N SER A 236 -1.30 9.37 -7.09
CA SER A 236 -0.58 8.84 -8.24
C SER A 236 0.89 8.63 -7.87
N VAL A 237 1.44 7.53 -8.35
CA VAL A 237 2.80 7.11 -8.05
C VAL A 237 3.75 7.30 -9.25
N ASP A 238 3.33 8.11 -10.24
CA ASP A 238 4.07 8.39 -11.46
C ASP A 238 5.55 8.69 -11.15
N ASN A 239 6.42 7.82 -11.61
CA ASN A 239 7.89 7.86 -11.43
C ASN A 239 8.45 7.61 -10.00
N VAL A 240 7.64 7.44 -8.96
CA VAL A 240 8.13 7.32 -7.57
C VAL A 240 7.61 6.08 -6.84
N GLY A 241 6.51 5.48 -7.30
CA GLY A 241 5.83 4.36 -6.64
C GLY A 241 5.62 3.13 -7.54
N PRO A 242 4.88 2.11 -7.06
CA PRO A 242 4.69 0.88 -7.80
C PRO A 242 3.88 1.08 -9.07
N ASN A 243 4.48 0.78 -10.24
CA ASN A 243 3.86 0.91 -11.55
C ASN A 243 2.66 -0.04 -11.77
N TYR A 244 2.52 -1.06 -10.92
CA TYR A 244 1.45 -2.06 -10.96
C TYR A 244 0.24 -1.71 -10.10
N ALA A 245 0.27 -0.57 -9.40
CA ALA A 245 -0.79 -0.17 -8.48
C ALA A 245 -2.17 -0.05 -9.17
N ASP A 246 -2.17 0.32 -10.45
CA ASP A 246 -3.38 0.50 -11.26
C ASP A 246 -3.61 -0.62 -12.28
N PHE A 247 -2.98 -1.80 -12.09
CA PHE A 247 -3.18 -2.95 -12.97
C PHE A 247 -4.65 -3.37 -13.02
N ASP A 248 -5.24 -3.39 -14.22
CA ASP A 248 -6.63 -3.77 -14.42
C ASP A 248 -6.81 -5.28 -14.59
N ALA A 249 -6.92 -5.98 -13.48
CA ALA A 249 -7.24 -7.39 -13.48
C ALA A 249 -8.64 -7.71 -14.05
N ALA A 250 -9.57 -6.72 -14.09
CA ALA A 250 -10.93 -6.91 -14.57
C ALA A 250 -10.97 -7.21 -16.07
N TYR A 251 -10.07 -6.61 -16.84
CA TYR A 251 -9.95 -6.87 -18.27
C TYR A 251 -9.66 -8.35 -18.56
N TYR A 252 -8.66 -8.91 -17.88
CA TYR A 252 -8.19 -10.29 -18.11
C TYR A 252 -9.13 -11.34 -17.53
N ARG A 253 -9.85 -11.08 -16.43
CA ARG A 253 -10.81 -12.03 -15.84
C ARG A 253 -11.96 -12.44 -16.76
N ARG A 254 -12.18 -11.73 -17.86
CA ARG A 254 -13.21 -12.07 -18.86
C ARG A 254 -12.96 -13.40 -19.56
N SER A 255 -11.79 -14.00 -19.41
CA SER A 255 -11.36 -15.23 -20.07
C SER A 255 -11.27 -16.43 -19.12
N LEU A 256 -11.94 -16.41 -17.97
CA LEU A 256 -12.01 -17.53 -17.03
C LEU A 256 -13.01 -18.59 -17.51
N THR A 257 -12.75 -19.19 -18.68
CA THR A 257 -13.64 -20.16 -19.36
C THR A 257 -13.46 -21.60 -18.89
N MET A 258 -12.31 -21.92 -18.26
CA MET A 258 -11.96 -23.24 -17.76
C MET A 258 -12.53 -23.49 -16.35
N PRO A 259 -12.72 -24.78 -15.92
CA PRO A 259 -13.01 -25.12 -14.53
C PRO A 259 -12.12 -24.34 -13.54
N LEU A 260 -12.74 -23.78 -12.50
CA LEU A 260 -12.09 -22.88 -11.57
C LEU A 260 -12.23 -23.36 -10.12
N LEU A 261 -11.11 -23.51 -9.41
CA LEU A 261 -11.07 -23.69 -7.97
C LEU A 261 -10.55 -22.39 -7.32
N ILE A 262 -11.35 -21.80 -6.43
CA ILE A 262 -11.02 -20.58 -5.69
C ILE A 262 -10.82 -20.95 -4.23
N ASN A 263 -9.65 -20.62 -3.67
CA ASN A 263 -9.32 -20.90 -2.29
C ASN A 263 -9.01 -19.61 -1.53
N TYR A 264 -9.59 -19.45 -0.34
CA TYR A 264 -9.27 -18.36 0.58
C TYR A 264 -9.09 -18.86 2.02
N GLY A 265 -8.11 -18.29 2.71
CA GLY A 265 -7.99 -18.43 4.16
C GLY A 265 -8.93 -17.45 4.87
N THR A 266 -9.68 -17.92 5.86
CA THR A 266 -10.60 -17.07 6.62
C THR A 266 -9.90 -16.09 7.57
N GLN A 267 -8.61 -16.31 7.83
CA GLN A 267 -7.77 -15.43 8.64
C GLN A 267 -6.92 -14.46 7.79
N ASP A 268 -7.12 -14.47 6.47
CA ASP A 268 -6.46 -13.55 5.55
C ASP A 268 -7.12 -12.18 5.58
N THR A 269 -6.52 -11.24 6.30
CA THR A 269 -6.97 -9.85 6.41
C THR A 269 -6.50 -8.98 5.24
N ALA A 270 -5.58 -9.48 4.42
CA ALA A 270 -4.99 -8.73 3.32
C ALA A 270 -5.79 -8.85 2.01
N MET A 271 -6.60 -9.91 1.86
CA MET A 271 -7.37 -10.18 0.64
C MET A 271 -8.87 -9.95 0.82
N PRO A 272 -9.59 -9.55 -0.25
CA PRO A 272 -11.04 -9.43 -0.23
C PRO A 272 -11.70 -10.80 -0.38
N ILE A 273 -11.60 -11.64 0.66
CA ILE A 273 -11.90 -13.08 0.60
C ILE A 273 -13.32 -13.41 0.16
N GLU A 274 -14.31 -12.57 0.46
CA GLU A 274 -15.69 -12.77 0.03
C GLU A 274 -16.02 -11.93 -1.21
N GLN A 275 -15.61 -10.67 -1.24
CA GLN A 275 -15.79 -9.80 -2.42
C GLN A 275 -15.04 -10.37 -3.62
N GLY A 276 -13.83 -10.89 -3.41
CA GLY A 276 -12.99 -11.52 -4.42
C GLY A 276 -13.62 -12.76 -4.99
N ALA A 277 -14.08 -13.67 -4.13
CA ALA A 277 -14.79 -14.87 -4.55
C ALA A 277 -16.01 -14.54 -5.41
N ARG A 278 -16.82 -13.54 -5.03
CA ARG A 278 -17.97 -13.08 -5.83
C ARG A 278 -17.56 -12.50 -7.18
N LEU A 279 -16.49 -11.72 -7.24
CA LEU A 279 -16.01 -11.11 -8.48
C LEU A 279 -15.47 -12.17 -9.45
N LEU A 280 -14.71 -13.13 -8.97
CA LEU A 280 -14.20 -14.25 -9.77
C LEU A 280 -15.32 -15.13 -10.27
N THR A 281 -16.26 -15.51 -9.41
CA THR A 281 -17.43 -16.34 -9.79
C THR A 281 -18.29 -15.62 -10.83
N ARG A 282 -18.57 -14.33 -10.67
CA ARG A 282 -19.32 -13.54 -11.67
C ARG A 282 -18.58 -13.46 -13.00
N ALA A 283 -17.25 -13.26 -12.98
CA ALA A 283 -16.45 -13.20 -14.19
C ALA A 283 -16.44 -14.54 -14.93
N ALA A 284 -16.26 -15.66 -14.22
CA ALA A 284 -16.35 -17.00 -14.78
C ALA A 284 -17.73 -17.28 -15.38
N ASN A 285 -18.81 -16.98 -14.65
CA ASN A 285 -20.17 -17.15 -15.13
C ASN A 285 -20.46 -16.32 -16.39
N ALA A 286 -19.98 -15.09 -16.43
CA ALA A 286 -20.10 -14.21 -17.60
C ALA A 286 -19.30 -14.73 -18.82
N ALA A 287 -18.22 -15.47 -18.57
CA ALA A 287 -17.44 -16.17 -19.60
C ALA A 287 -18.07 -17.54 -20.02
N GLY A 288 -19.23 -17.89 -19.47
CA GLY A 288 -19.91 -19.18 -19.73
C GLY A 288 -19.41 -20.34 -18.85
N ASN A 289 -18.48 -20.09 -17.93
CA ASN A 289 -17.98 -21.10 -17.01
C ASN A 289 -18.80 -21.13 -15.71
N HIS A 290 -19.58 -22.18 -15.53
CA HIS A 290 -20.35 -22.44 -14.31
C HIS A 290 -19.71 -23.51 -13.41
N ASN A 291 -18.56 -24.09 -13.81
CA ASN A 291 -17.81 -25.06 -13.02
C ASN A 291 -16.83 -24.33 -12.10
N VAL A 292 -17.36 -23.65 -11.09
CA VAL A 292 -16.62 -22.83 -10.13
C VAL A 292 -16.78 -23.41 -8.73
N THR A 293 -15.70 -23.96 -8.19
CA THR A 293 -15.62 -24.48 -6.82
C THR A 293 -14.97 -23.46 -5.92
N LEU A 294 -15.57 -23.16 -4.75
CA LEU A 294 -15.06 -22.22 -3.76
C LEU A 294 -14.82 -22.93 -2.43
N ARG A 295 -13.63 -22.78 -1.89
CA ARG A 295 -13.25 -23.36 -0.60
C ARG A 295 -12.67 -22.31 0.33
N TYR A 296 -13.14 -22.33 1.58
CA TYR A 296 -12.64 -21.51 2.67
C TYR A 296 -11.97 -22.39 3.72
N TYR A 297 -10.71 -22.09 4.02
CA TYR A 297 -9.93 -22.80 5.02
C TYR A 297 -9.73 -21.94 6.27
N ASN A 298 -9.68 -22.55 7.46
CA ASN A 298 -9.21 -21.85 8.66
C ASN A 298 -7.68 -21.66 8.57
N ALA A 299 -7.26 -20.71 7.78
CA ALA A 299 -5.88 -20.50 7.36
C ALA A 299 -5.59 -19.01 7.12
N ASN A 300 -4.30 -18.71 7.11
CA ASN A 300 -3.77 -17.40 6.71
C ASN A 300 -3.70 -17.25 5.17
N HIS A 301 -3.05 -16.18 4.72
CA HIS A 301 -2.83 -15.85 3.32
C HIS A 301 -2.17 -16.97 2.49
N GLN A 302 -1.28 -17.76 3.08
CA GLN A 302 -0.53 -18.85 2.42
C GLN A 302 -1.18 -20.23 2.61
N MET A 303 -2.45 -20.30 2.95
CA MET A 303 -3.16 -21.55 3.27
C MET A 303 -2.51 -22.34 4.41
N ARG A 304 -1.84 -21.67 5.34
CA ARG A 304 -1.20 -22.25 6.51
C ARG A 304 -1.95 -21.89 7.79
N THR A 305 -1.77 -22.69 8.83
CA THR A 305 -2.40 -22.46 10.12
C THR A 305 -1.87 -21.18 10.79
N GLY A 306 -2.74 -20.46 11.52
CA GLY A 306 -2.42 -19.17 12.14
C GLY A 306 -2.82 -17.98 11.29
N SER A 307 -2.76 -16.78 11.87
CA SER A 307 -3.17 -15.53 11.22
C SER A 307 -2.04 -14.81 10.49
N LEU A 308 -0.80 -15.08 10.86
CA LEU A 308 0.39 -14.45 10.28
C LEU A 308 1.17 -15.43 9.40
N SER A 309 1.73 -14.93 8.31
CA SER A 309 2.69 -15.68 7.53
C SER A 309 4.00 -15.84 8.31
N ALA A 310 4.39 -17.09 8.59
CA ALA A 310 5.65 -17.43 9.22
C ALA A 310 6.26 -18.66 8.54
N PRO A 311 7.59 -18.82 8.56
CA PRO A 311 8.24 -20.01 8.02
C PRO A 311 7.75 -21.28 8.71
N ASN A 312 7.65 -22.38 7.95
CA ASN A 312 7.38 -23.73 8.43
C ASN A 312 6.03 -23.94 9.16
N LEU A 313 5.06 -23.06 8.99
CA LEU A 313 3.71 -23.33 9.46
C LEU A 313 3.09 -24.48 8.66
N PRO A 314 2.35 -25.40 9.31
CA PRO A 314 1.67 -26.48 8.60
C PRO A 314 0.57 -25.93 7.69
N LEU A 315 0.32 -26.61 6.59
CA LEU A 315 -0.82 -26.33 5.71
C LEU A 315 -2.14 -26.53 6.48
N ALA A 316 -3.18 -25.84 6.02
CA ALA A 316 -4.52 -26.08 6.52
C ALA A 316 -4.93 -27.55 6.29
N SER A 317 -5.69 -28.09 7.24
CA SER A 317 -6.17 -29.47 7.16
C SER A 317 -6.90 -29.71 5.85
N HIS A 318 -6.63 -30.82 5.21
CA HIS A 318 -7.20 -31.28 3.94
C HIS A 318 -6.86 -30.44 2.69
N TYR A 319 -6.05 -29.37 2.81
CA TYR A 319 -5.81 -28.46 1.69
C TYR A 319 -5.23 -29.19 0.46
N THR A 320 -4.20 -30.01 0.63
CA THR A 320 -3.60 -30.78 -0.46
C THR A 320 -4.55 -31.83 -1.03
N HIS A 321 -5.25 -32.56 -0.18
CA HIS A 321 -6.25 -33.55 -0.60
C HIS A 321 -7.36 -32.94 -1.45
N ASP A 322 -7.87 -31.77 -1.05
CA ASP A 322 -8.93 -31.08 -1.81
C ASP A 322 -8.44 -30.61 -3.19
N LEU A 323 -7.17 -30.17 -3.30
CA LEU A 323 -6.53 -29.84 -4.59
C LEU A 323 -6.42 -31.05 -5.50
N GLU A 324 -5.94 -32.17 -4.98
CA GLU A 324 -5.71 -33.41 -5.70
C GLU A 324 -7.02 -34.02 -6.19
N ASP A 325 -8.00 -34.13 -5.31
CA ASP A 325 -9.33 -34.65 -5.63
C ASP A 325 -10.01 -33.80 -6.69
N TRP A 326 -9.91 -32.48 -6.57
CA TRP A 326 -10.51 -31.57 -7.54
C TRP A 326 -9.83 -31.66 -8.92
N VAL A 327 -8.50 -31.63 -8.98
CA VAL A 327 -7.75 -31.70 -10.25
C VAL A 327 -7.99 -33.03 -10.94
N ASN A 328 -7.90 -34.16 -10.23
CA ASN A 328 -8.13 -35.47 -10.77
C ASN A 328 -9.58 -35.67 -11.27
N ALA A 329 -10.56 -35.13 -10.55
CA ALA A 329 -11.96 -35.14 -10.97
C ALA A 329 -12.20 -34.31 -12.24
N VAL A 330 -11.63 -33.10 -12.32
CA VAL A 330 -11.70 -32.27 -13.53
C VAL A 330 -11.01 -32.95 -14.71
N ALA A 331 -9.83 -33.52 -14.51
CA ALA A 331 -9.08 -34.27 -15.52
C ALA A 331 -9.84 -35.52 -16.01
N ALA A 332 -10.73 -36.09 -15.18
CA ALA A 332 -11.64 -37.18 -15.54
C ALA A 332 -12.93 -36.67 -16.25
N GLY A 333 -13.05 -35.34 -16.48
CA GLY A 333 -14.18 -34.76 -17.21
C GLY A 333 -15.38 -34.35 -16.34
N THR A 334 -15.20 -34.18 -15.03
CA THR A 334 -16.28 -33.74 -14.11
C THR A 334 -16.76 -32.34 -14.48
N GLY A 335 -18.02 -32.25 -14.96
CA GLY A 335 -18.72 -30.99 -15.19
C GLY A 335 -19.52 -30.53 -13.98
N VAL A 336 -20.28 -29.41 -14.13
CA VAL A 336 -21.04 -28.75 -13.07
C VAL A 336 -21.97 -29.71 -12.31
N GLY A 337 -22.68 -30.57 -12.97
CA GLY A 337 -23.62 -31.53 -12.35
C GLY A 337 -22.96 -32.81 -11.79
N GLY A 338 -21.65 -32.95 -11.94
CA GLY A 338 -20.91 -34.15 -11.54
C GLY A 338 -20.39 -34.12 -10.09
N TRP A 339 -20.49 -33.00 -9.39
CA TRP A 339 -20.00 -32.86 -8.02
C TRP A 339 -20.98 -33.41 -6.98
N LYS A 340 -20.50 -34.25 -6.07
CA LYS A 340 -21.27 -34.73 -4.89
C LYS A 340 -21.26 -33.73 -3.75
N THR A 341 -20.17 -32.99 -3.61
CA THR A 341 -19.97 -32.00 -2.55
C THR A 341 -20.42 -30.60 -3.00
N PRO A 342 -20.89 -29.75 -2.10
CA PRO A 342 -21.29 -28.40 -2.46
C PRO A 342 -20.18 -27.60 -3.15
N MET A 343 -20.55 -26.75 -4.10
CA MET A 343 -19.59 -25.87 -4.80
C MET A 343 -18.99 -24.82 -3.88
N ILE A 344 -19.69 -24.40 -2.82
CA ILE A 344 -19.22 -23.42 -1.82
C ILE A 344 -19.20 -24.13 -0.47
N ALA A 345 -18.00 -24.32 0.11
CA ALA A 345 -17.85 -25.06 1.35
C ALA A 345 -16.60 -24.65 2.15
N GLY A 346 -16.50 -25.12 3.38
CA GLY A 346 -15.39 -24.90 4.30
C GLY A 346 -15.76 -24.03 5.50
N SER A 347 -14.77 -23.40 6.10
CA SER A 347 -14.93 -22.50 7.23
C SER A 347 -15.73 -21.25 6.85
N ARG A 348 -16.56 -20.74 7.76
CA ARG A 348 -17.37 -19.54 7.52
C ARG A 348 -16.46 -18.33 7.34
N PRO A 349 -16.48 -17.66 6.18
CA PRO A 349 -15.69 -16.45 5.97
C PRO A 349 -16.32 -15.25 6.68
N HIS A 350 -15.49 -14.27 7.00
CA HIS A 350 -15.92 -12.96 7.47
C HIS A 350 -14.94 -11.89 6.99
N GLN A 351 -15.24 -11.26 5.88
CA GLN A 351 -14.53 -10.09 5.41
C GLN A 351 -15.06 -8.86 6.14
N GLU A 352 -14.19 -8.12 6.83
CA GLU A 352 -14.58 -6.97 7.64
C GLU A 352 -14.83 -5.73 6.76
N PHE A 353 -13.96 -5.45 5.81
CA PHE A 353 -14.01 -4.26 4.95
C PHE A 353 -14.08 -4.60 3.48
N ALA A 354 -14.80 -3.78 2.72
CA ALA A 354 -14.85 -3.88 1.26
C ALA A 354 -13.65 -3.16 0.62
N ALA A 355 -13.10 -3.71 -0.47
CA ALA A 355 -12.26 -2.92 -1.35
C ALA A 355 -13.12 -1.79 -1.98
N PRO A 356 -12.65 -0.54 -1.97
CA PRO A 356 -13.48 0.59 -2.42
C PRO A 356 -13.73 0.50 -3.94
N PRO A 357 -14.85 1.07 -4.43
CA PRO A 357 -15.20 1.02 -5.86
C PRO A 357 -14.35 1.96 -6.72
N SER A 358 -13.76 2.97 -6.14
CA SER A 358 -12.89 3.97 -6.78
C SER A 358 -11.72 4.31 -5.87
N THR A 359 -10.65 4.82 -6.47
CA THR A 359 -9.50 5.39 -5.78
C THR A 359 -9.16 6.80 -6.29
N ASP A 360 -10.18 7.54 -6.76
CA ASP A 360 -10.02 8.91 -7.23
C ASP A 360 -9.46 9.81 -6.13
N ALA A 361 -8.47 10.64 -6.49
CA ALA A 361 -7.79 11.51 -5.54
C ALA A 361 -8.62 12.76 -5.19
N GLY A 362 -8.32 13.34 -4.02
CA GLY A 362 -8.74 14.69 -3.67
C GLY A 362 -7.90 15.76 -4.38
N LEU A 363 -7.79 16.94 -3.76
CA LEU A 363 -7.03 18.07 -4.34
C LEU A 363 -5.57 17.71 -4.63
N LEU A 364 -4.93 16.98 -3.73
CA LEU A 364 -3.56 16.50 -3.89
C LEU A 364 -3.58 15.07 -4.45
N SER A 365 -3.11 14.93 -5.68
CA SER A 365 -3.15 13.65 -6.42
C SER A 365 -1.78 13.02 -6.67
N SER A 366 -0.67 13.70 -6.31
CA SER A 366 0.70 13.23 -6.60
C SER A 366 1.51 12.95 -5.35
N LEU A 367 2.03 11.72 -5.22
CA LEU A 367 2.99 11.35 -4.19
C LEU A 367 4.31 12.11 -4.36
N GLY A 368 4.71 12.41 -5.60
CA GLY A 368 5.91 13.21 -5.88
C GLY A 368 5.82 14.63 -5.33
N VAL A 369 4.64 15.26 -5.37
CA VAL A 369 4.42 16.57 -4.74
C VAL A 369 4.54 16.48 -3.23
N LEU A 370 3.95 15.45 -2.60
CA LEU A 370 4.03 15.26 -1.15
C LEU A 370 5.47 15.05 -0.67
N THR A 371 6.22 14.17 -1.33
CA THR A 371 7.63 13.90 -1.00
C THR A 371 8.51 15.12 -1.24
N SER A 372 8.29 15.85 -2.34
CA SER A 372 9.01 17.10 -2.60
C SER A 372 8.73 18.17 -1.55
N ALA A 373 7.48 18.28 -1.08
CA ALA A 373 7.13 19.22 0.01
C ALA A 373 7.83 18.87 1.33
N ILE A 374 7.95 17.57 1.67
CA ILE A 374 8.71 17.12 2.86
C ILE A 374 10.19 17.49 2.72
N LEU A 375 10.82 17.16 1.59
CA LEU A 375 12.23 17.44 1.36
C LEU A 375 12.51 18.95 1.37
N LEU A 376 11.65 19.74 0.73
CA LEU A 376 11.77 21.19 0.70
C LEU A 376 11.60 21.81 2.10
N CYS A 377 10.66 21.32 2.90
CA CYS A 377 10.47 21.73 4.28
C CYS A 377 11.76 21.53 5.09
N LEU A 378 12.33 20.32 5.06
CA LEU A 378 13.57 20.00 5.77
C LEU A 378 14.75 20.82 5.26
N ALA A 379 14.88 20.99 3.95
CA ALA A 379 15.92 21.83 3.34
C ALA A 379 15.80 23.29 3.78
N CYS A 380 14.58 23.85 3.84
CA CYS A 380 14.34 25.20 4.36
C CYS A 380 14.69 25.33 5.85
N CYS A 381 14.39 24.32 6.67
CA CYS A 381 14.80 24.29 8.08
C CYS A 381 16.34 24.36 8.19
N ILE A 382 17.04 23.49 7.48
CA ILE A 382 18.51 23.43 7.47
C ILE A 382 19.09 24.76 6.97
N ALA A 383 18.61 25.30 5.85
CA ALA A 383 19.08 26.56 5.28
C ALA A 383 18.85 27.75 6.23
N THR A 384 17.74 27.75 6.96
CA THR A 384 17.46 28.79 7.97
C THR A 384 18.45 28.75 9.12
N VAL A 385 18.77 27.55 9.63
CA VAL A 385 19.75 27.36 10.71
C VAL A 385 21.14 27.82 10.26
N PHE A 386 21.62 27.30 9.11
CA PHE A 386 22.93 27.69 8.59
C PHE A 386 23.01 29.18 8.23
N GLY A 387 21.97 29.73 7.61
CA GLY A 387 21.88 31.17 7.32
C GLY A 387 21.93 32.03 8.60
N GLY A 388 21.24 31.61 9.64
CA GLY A 388 21.29 32.25 10.96
C GLY A 388 22.70 32.23 11.59
N ILE A 389 23.40 31.10 11.51
CA ILE A 389 24.79 30.97 11.97
C ILE A 389 25.71 31.90 11.18
N ILE A 390 25.64 31.90 9.85
CA ILE A 390 26.44 32.74 8.97
C ILE A 390 26.24 34.24 9.31
N LEU A 391 24.97 34.66 9.46
CA LEU A 391 24.65 36.05 9.81
C LEU A 391 25.22 36.42 11.19
N THR A 392 25.18 35.51 12.16
CA THR A 392 25.73 35.72 13.49
C THR A 392 27.27 35.86 13.44
N LEU A 393 27.95 34.96 12.73
CA LEU A 393 29.40 35.01 12.55
C LEU A 393 29.84 36.28 11.79
N ALA A 394 29.13 36.61 10.70
CA ALA A 394 29.40 37.83 9.94
C ALA A 394 29.23 39.09 10.80
N HIS A 395 28.22 39.09 11.68
CA HIS A 395 28.03 40.18 12.62
C HIS A 395 29.20 40.27 13.65
N MET A 396 29.62 39.14 14.24
CA MET A 396 30.77 39.10 15.17
C MET A 396 32.08 39.62 14.54
N ILE A 397 32.35 39.24 13.28
CA ILE A 397 33.52 39.70 12.55
C ILE A 397 33.44 41.22 12.26
N ARG A 398 32.25 41.73 11.86
CA ARG A 398 32.06 43.14 11.56
C ARG A 398 32.17 44.04 12.81
N THR A 399 31.63 43.60 13.94
CA THR A 399 31.74 44.33 15.21
C THR A 399 33.20 44.41 15.68
N ARG A 400 33.99 43.35 15.53
CA ARG A 400 35.44 43.37 15.83
C ARG A 400 36.23 44.34 14.95
N ARG A 401 35.71 44.62 13.71
CA ARG A 401 36.37 45.55 12.76
C ARG A 401 35.85 46.99 12.85
N HIS A 402 35.18 47.39 13.97
CA HIS A 402 34.63 48.72 14.23
C HIS A 402 33.69 49.28 13.13
N LYS A 403 33.07 48.43 12.32
CA LYS A 403 32.07 48.85 11.35
C LYS A 403 30.70 48.86 12.02
N THR A 404 30.14 50.02 12.28
CA THR A 404 28.81 50.26 12.86
C THR A 404 27.71 49.93 11.85
N ASN A 405 27.41 48.68 11.64
CA ASN A 405 26.27 48.30 10.85
C ASN A 405 25.34 47.39 11.69
N ASN A 406 24.29 47.99 12.27
CA ASN A 406 23.40 47.40 13.28
C ASN A 406 22.28 46.53 12.67
N HIS A 407 22.55 45.78 11.62
CA HIS A 407 21.55 44.86 11.09
C HIS A 407 21.45 43.61 11.99
N ARG A 408 20.40 43.57 12.82
CA ARG A 408 20.07 42.44 13.70
C ARG A 408 18.59 42.16 13.65
N PHE A 409 18.20 40.90 13.79
CA PHE A 409 16.83 40.60 14.16
C PHE A 409 16.51 41.15 15.53
N PRO A 410 15.40 41.88 15.72
CA PRO A 410 14.89 42.19 17.04
C PRO A 410 14.68 40.91 17.85
N VAL A 411 14.97 40.98 19.15
CA VAL A 411 14.94 39.79 20.03
C VAL A 411 13.64 38.98 19.93
N PRO A 412 12.43 39.58 19.96
CA PRO A 412 11.19 38.82 19.88
C PRO A 412 11.05 38.04 18.53
N LEU A 413 11.44 38.67 17.41
CA LEU A 413 11.37 38.02 16.10
C LEU A 413 12.40 36.90 15.98
N ARG A 414 13.60 37.07 16.52
CA ARG A 414 14.64 36.05 16.55
C ARG A 414 14.19 34.82 17.32
N ILE A 415 13.58 35.04 18.51
CA ILE A 415 13.04 33.95 19.34
C ILE A 415 11.90 33.25 18.58
N ALA A 416 10.96 34.00 17.98
CA ALA A 416 9.88 33.46 17.22
C ALA A 416 10.37 32.62 16.03
N LEU A 417 11.39 33.09 15.30
CA LEU A 417 11.95 32.36 14.15
C LEU A 417 12.65 31.07 14.58
N ILE A 418 13.46 31.11 15.64
CA ILE A 418 14.13 29.90 16.17
C ILE A 418 13.11 28.88 16.63
N LEU A 419 12.10 29.31 17.39
CA LEU A 419 11.05 28.43 17.90
C LEU A 419 10.27 27.79 16.75
N ASN A 420 9.92 28.56 15.72
CA ASN A 420 9.20 28.05 14.55
C ASN A 420 9.98 27.01 13.79
N VAL A 421 11.25 27.28 13.45
CA VAL A 421 12.07 26.33 12.70
C VAL A 421 12.31 25.05 13.51
N ALA A 422 12.52 25.19 14.81
CA ALA A 422 12.66 24.05 15.71
C ALA A 422 11.38 23.20 15.76
N LEU A 423 10.21 23.86 15.93
CA LEU A 423 8.92 23.17 15.93
C LEU A 423 8.63 22.53 14.56
N ALA A 424 8.82 23.22 13.44
CA ALA A 424 8.62 22.67 12.11
C ALA A 424 9.46 21.39 11.89
N ALA A 425 10.74 21.43 12.24
CA ALA A 425 11.62 20.27 12.15
C ALA A 425 11.19 19.13 13.08
N VAL A 426 10.93 19.44 14.36
CA VAL A 426 10.56 18.43 15.36
C VAL A 426 9.21 17.79 15.03
N THR A 427 8.19 18.58 14.66
CA THR A 427 6.86 18.08 14.35
C THR A 427 6.87 17.22 13.08
N THR A 428 7.58 17.69 12.04
CA THR A 428 7.72 16.89 10.79
C THR A 428 8.44 15.57 11.06
N CYS A 429 9.56 15.58 11.80
CA CYS A 429 10.28 14.35 12.15
C CYS A 429 9.45 13.44 13.07
N ALA A 430 8.71 13.99 14.04
CA ALA A 430 7.84 13.22 14.93
C ALA A 430 6.70 12.54 14.16
N LEU A 431 6.08 13.25 13.20
CA LEU A 431 5.08 12.66 12.31
C LEU A 431 5.66 11.51 11.48
N LEU A 432 6.82 11.71 10.84
CA LEU A 432 7.45 10.66 10.04
C LEU A 432 7.82 9.44 10.89
N ALA A 433 8.38 9.63 12.07
CA ALA A 433 8.69 8.55 13.00
C ALA A 433 7.44 7.80 13.46
N TYR A 434 6.36 8.53 13.74
CA TYR A 434 5.07 7.95 14.10
C TYR A 434 4.49 7.10 12.95
N LEU A 435 4.55 7.58 11.71
CA LEU A 435 4.07 6.84 10.54
C LEU A 435 4.88 5.55 10.31
N VAL A 436 6.19 5.60 10.49
CA VAL A 436 7.03 4.38 10.42
C VAL A 436 6.58 3.36 11.46
N MET A 437 6.32 3.78 12.70
CA MET A 437 5.82 2.90 13.75
C MET A 437 4.46 2.29 13.39
N VAL A 438 3.52 3.10 12.90
CA VAL A 438 2.19 2.64 12.46
C VAL A 438 2.31 1.58 11.34
N ILE A 439 3.18 1.82 10.37
CA ILE A 439 3.42 0.89 9.25
C ILE A 439 4.03 -0.42 9.76
N GLN A 440 4.99 -0.35 10.68
CA GLN A 440 5.61 -1.55 11.27
C GLN A 440 4.58 -2.38 12.03
N ASP A 441 3.79 -1.76 12.90
CA ASP A 441 2.73 -2.44 13.66
C ASP A 441 1.69 -3.08 12.72
N ALA A 442 1.31 -2.39 11.63
CA ALA A 442 0.38 -2.91 10.63
C ALA A 442 0.95 -4.13 9.88
N ILE A 443 2.23 -4.11 9.48
CA ILE A 443 2.89 -5.21 8.76
C ILE A 443 3.04 -6.44 9.67
N THR A 444 3.40 -6.23 10.94
CA THR A 444 3.61 -7.31 11.91
C THR A 444 2.32 -7.74 12.62
N LEU A 445 1.20 -7.08 12.37
CA LEU A 445 -0.08 -7.23 13.08
C LEU A 445 0.09 -7.16 14.62
N THR A 446 1.03 -6.33 15.08
CA THR A 446 1.30 -6.14 16.49
C THR A 446 0.30 -5.15 17.09
N SER A 447 -0.54 -5.59 18.02
CA SER A 447 -1.48 -4.69 18.71
C SER A 447 -0.76 -3.84 19.75
N ASN A 448 -0.72 -2.53 19.53
CA ASN A 448 -0.08 -1.54 20.42
C ASN A 448 -0.92 -0.25 20.55
N SER A 449 -2.22 -0.42 20.68
CA SER A 449 -3.22 0.65 20.63
C SER A 449 -2.92 1.83 21.57
N ALA A 450 -2.45 1.54 22.79
CA ALA A 450 -2.12 2.57 23.77
C ALA A 450 -0.92 3.45 23.35
N MET A 451 0.09 2.87 22.71
CA MET A 451 1.25 3.59 22.19
C MET A 451 0.88 4.39 20.93
N LEU A 452 0.12 3.80 20.03
CA LEU A 452 -0.37 4.45 18.81
C LEU A 452 -1.25 5.66 19.17
N ALA A 453 -2.17 5.54 20.12
CA ALA A 453 -3.02 6.64 20.57
C ALA A 453 -2.23 7.75 21.28
N ARG A 454 -1.20 7.41 22.08
CA ARG A 454 -0.34 8.41 22.73
C ARG A 454 0.53 9.14 21.71
N GLY A 455 1.13 8.42 20.77
CA GLY A 455 1.94 8.98 19.69
C GLY A 455 1.13 9.98 18.86
N TRP A 456 -0.08 9.58 18.44
CA TRP A 456 -0.98 10.48 17.70
C TRP A 456 -1.28 11.76 18.47
N ARG A 457 -1.69 11.66 19.74
CA ARG A 457 -1.96 12.84 20.58
C ARG A 457 -0.73 13.74 20.74
N GLY A 458 0.47 13.15 20.84
CA GLY A 458 1.73 13.89 20.88
C GLY A 458 1.98 14.68 19.60
N VAL A 459 1.80 14.07 18.44
CA VAL A 459 1.97 14.75 17.13
C VAL A 459 0.92 15.85 16.97
N VAL A 460 -0.35 15.60 17.35
CA VAL A 460 -1.41 16.64 17.34
C VAL A 460 -1.04 17.83 18.23
N ALA A 461 -0.57 17.58 19.45
CA ALA A 461 -0.17 18.66 20.35
C ALA A 461 0.99 19.50 19.79
N LEU A 462 2.00 18.85 19.20
CA LEU A 462 3.12 19.54 18.53
C LEU A 462 2.63 20.37 17.33
N SER A 463 1.69 19.87 16.56
CA SER A 463 1.12 20.58 15.40
C SER A 463 0.40 21.86 15.81
N TRP A 464 -0.37 21.83 16.89
CA TRP A 464 -1.03 23.02 17.43
C TRP A 464 -0.03 24.03 18.02
N LEU A 465 1.04 23.55 18.70
CA LEU A 465 2.11 24.41 19.18
C LEU A 465 2.83 25.11 18.01
N GLU A 466 3.12 24.39 16.95
CA GLU A 466 3.73 24.93 15.72
C GLU A 466 2.82 25.98 15.08
N LEU A 467 1.53 25.72 14.94
CA LEU A 467 0.55 26.66 14.39
C LEU A 467 0.51 27.97 15.21
N ILE A 468 0.45 27.88 16.54
CA ILE A 468 0.45 29.06 17.42
C ILE A 468 1.76 29.82 17.29
N ALA A 469 2.90 29.13 17.29
CA ALA A 469 4.20 29.73 17.11
C ALA A 469 4.35 30.44 15.76
N PHE A 470 3.82 29.84 14.69
CA PHE A 470 3.82 30.43 13.35
C PHE A 470 2.91 31.66 13.26
N ALA A 471 1.73 31.60 13.84
CA ALA A 471 0.86 32.79 13.98
C ALA A 471 1.55 33.92 14.74
N TRP A 472 2.28 33.59 15.83
CA TRP A 472 3.07 34.57 16.58
C TRP A 472 4.22 35.13 15.74
N LEU A 473 4.95 34.33 14.99
CA LEU A 473 6.00 34.78 14.07
C LEU A 473 5.46 35.79 13.05
N ILE A 474 4.32 35.48 12.43
CA ILE A 474 3.65 36.37 11.46
C ILE A 474 3.24 37.68 12.16
N ALA A 475 2.64 37.61 13.36
CA ALA A 475 2.23 38.78 14.13
C ALA A 475 3.42 39.68 14.45
N GLN A 476 4.56 39.09 14.86
CA GLN A 476 5.81 39.86 15.13
C GLN A 476 6.35 40.48 13.83
N TYR A 477 6.33 39.77 12.72
CA TYR A 477 6.77 40.29 11.44
C TYR A 477 5.93 41.47 10.97
N ILE A 478 4.59 41.36 11.07
CA ILE A 478 3.65 42.43 10.74
C ILE A 478 3.85 43.64 11.66
N ALA A 479 3.99 43.41 12.97
CA ALA A 479 4.16 44.47 13.97
C ALA A 479 5.43 45.32 13.74
N MET A 480 6.42 44.81 13.04
CA MET A 480 7.63 45.54 12.67
C MET A 480 7.51 46.33 11.38
N ARG A 481 6.62 45.92 10.47
CA ARG A 481 6.43 46.54 9.15
C ARG A 481 5.36 47.64 9.19
N ILE A 482 4.39 47.52 10.09
CA ILE A 482 3.27 48.47 10.19
C ILE A 482 3.39 49.30 11.48
N PRO A 483 3.45 50.66 11.44
CA PRO A 483 3.40 51.48 12.62
C PRO A 483 2.01 51.39 13.26
N TRP A 484 1.93 50.79 14.46
CA TRP A 484 0.68 50.57 15.20
C TRP A 484 0.21 51.76 16.03
N SER A 485 0.97 52.90 16.08
CA SER A 485 0.57 54.09 16.82
C SER A 485 -0.62 54.80 16.13
N PRO A 486 -1.73 55.06 16.81
CA PRO A 486 -2.86 55.78 16.24
C PRO A 486 -2.49 57.16 15.66
N ARG A 487 -1.50 57.85 16.28
CA ARG A 487 -0.99 59.15 15.80
C ARG A 487 -0.21 59.03 14.48
N VAL A 488 0.45 57.90 14.23
CA VAL A 488 1.19 57.65 12.99
C VAL A 488 0.22 57.15 11.90
N ARG A 489 -0.82 56.39 12.26
CA ARG A 489 -1.85 55.90 11.34
C ARG A 489 -2.69 57.03 10.74
N ALA A 490 -2.96 58.09 11.52
CA ALA A 490 -3.70 59.25 11.02
C ALA A 490 -2.94 60.10 9.99
N LYS A 491 -1.62 59.95 9.91
CA LYS A 491 -0.74 60.66 8.96
C LYS A 491 -0.45 59.91 7.66
N HIS A 492 -0.82 58.61 7.53
CA HIS A 492 -0.49 57.78 6.37
C HIS A 492 -1.75 57.33 5.65
N SER A 493 -1.80 57.53 4.35
CA SER A 493 -2.88 57.06 3.50
C SER A 493 -2.83 55.51 3.37
N ARG A 494 -3.94 54.89 2.89
CA ARG A 494 -3.97 53.45 2.54
C ARG A 494 -2.86 53.08 1.54
N ALA A 495 -2.47 53.99 0.66
CA ALA A 495 -1.38 53.80 -0.30
C ALA A 495 -0.02 53.71 0.40
N ASP A 496 0.20 54.54 1.48
CA ASP A 496 1.45 54.53 2.26
C ASP A 496 1.62 53.25 3.08
N VAL A 497 0.53 52.69 3.61
CA VAL A 497 0.53 51.40 4.30
C VAL A 497 0.88 50.25 3.36
N ARG A 498 0.34 50.29 2.14
CA ARG A 498 0.66 49.30 1.07
C ARG A 498 2.11 49.44 0.61
N ALA A 499 2.60 50.69 0.44
CA ALA A 499 4.00 50.98 0.10
C ALA A 499 4.96 50.54 1.21
N ALA A 500 4.60 50.69 2.48
CA ALA A 500 5.41 50.25 3.64
C ALA A 500 5.55 48.71 3.71
N PHE A 501 4.53 47.97 3.25
CA PHE A 501 4.58 46.52 3.19
C PHE A 501 5.59 46.00 2.14
N PHE A 502 5.75 46.75 1.04
CA PHE A 502 6.65 46.42 -0.06
C PHE A 502 7.94 47.25 -0.07
N ARG A 503 8.11 48.24 0.82
CA ARG A 503 9.30 49.10 0.84
C ARG A 503 10.51 48.31 1.33
N ARG A 504 11.51 48.26 0.46
CA ARG A 504 12.85 47.75 0.74
C ARG A 504 13.66 48.65 1.68
N ASP A 505 13.26 49.91 1.87
CA ASP A 505 14.04 51.00 2.44
C ASP A 505 13.44 51.69 3.68
N GLY A 506 12.48 51.06 4.36
CA GLY A 506 12.08 51.52 5.71
C GLY A 506 13.25 51.30 6.66
N GLU A 507 13.47 52.24 7.61
CA GLU A 507 14.48 52.22 8.70
C GLU A 507 14.44 50.94 9.58
N GLY A 508 14.19 49.80 8.97
CA GLY A 508 14.28 48.47 9.54
C GLY A 508 15.64 47.92 9.17
N THR A 509 16.39 47.80 10.11
CA THR A 509 17.70 47.23 10.41
C THR A 509 18.00 45.85 9.76
N TRP A 510 17.36 45.46 8.66
CA TRP A 510 17.54 44.15 8.02
C TRP A 510 18.26 44.26 6.69
N GLY A 511 19.40 43.59 6.57
CA GLY A 511 20.03 43.36 5.28
C GLY A 511 19.31 42.24 4.52
N GLY A 512 19.56 42.15 3.20
CA GLY A 512 18.96 41.12 2.36
C GLY A 512 19.11 39.68 2.89
N GLY A 513 20.23 39.36 3.54
CA GLY A 513 20.46 38.06 4.18
C GLY A 513 19.50 37.75 5.34
N HIS A 514 19.13 38.75 6.16
CA HIS A 514 18.16 38.54 7.22
C HIS A 514 16.75 38.31 6.68
N THR A 515 16.37 39.01 5.60
CA THR A 515 15.09 38.78 4.90
C THR A 515 15.04 37.37 4.33
N ALA A 516 16.12 36.91 3.68
CA ALA A 516 16.18 35.56 3.11
C ALA A 516 16.01 34.48 4.20
N VAL A 517 16.73 34.60 5.32
CA VAL A 517 16.63 33.66 6.45
C VAL A 517 15.22 33.64 7.05
N ALA A 518 14.60 34.81 7.24
CA ALA A 518 13.23 34.88 7.73
C ALA A 518 12.22 34.25 6.76
N THR A 519 12.37 34.50 5.46
CA THR A 519 11.50 33.92 4.43
C THR A 519 11.63 32.40 4.37
N LEU A 520 12.86 31.87 4.43
CA LEU A 520 13.09 30.41 4.47
C LEU A 520 12.47 29.76 5.70
N GLY A 521 12.61 30.38 6.88
CA GLY A 521 11.97 29.88 8.10
C GLY A 521 10.45 29.93 8.06
N MET A 522 9.86 30.99 7.49
CA MET A 522 8.41 31.06 7.28
C MET A 522 7.93 30.03 6.26
N LEU A 523 8.68 29.81 5.20
CA LEU A 523 8.37 28.77 4.19
C LEU A 523 8.44 27.36 4.79
N ALA A 524 9.45 27.07 5.61
CA ALA A 524 9.56 25.80 6.31
C ALA A 524 8.32 25.52 7.16
N SER A 525 7.90 26.48 8.01
CA SER A 525 6.70 26.32 8.85
C SER A 525 5.41 26.24 8.02
N ALA A 526 5.29 27.00 6.94
CA ALA A 526 4.12 26.92 6.06
C ALA A 526 4.01 25.54 5.39
N LEU A 527 5.13 24.99 4.90
CA LEU A 527 5.17 23.66 4.30
C LEU A 527 4.87 22.57 5.33
N SER A 528 5.49 22.65 6.53
CA SER A 528 5.19 21.73 7.63
C SER A 528 3.71 21.73 7.98
N LEU A 529 3.11 22.90 8.20
CA LEU A 529 1.68 23.01 8.52
C LEU A 529 0.76 22.49 7.41
N LEU A 530 1.10 22.69 6.14
CA LEU A 530 0.36 22.10 5.02
C LEU A 530 0.48 20.57 5.00
N LEU A 531 1.66 20.03 5.26
CA LEU A 531 1.86 18.58 5.41
C LEU A 531 1.02 18.03 6.56
N LEU A 532 1.03 18.69 7.73
CA LEU A 532 0.24 18.30 8.89
C LEU A 532 -1.28 18.38 8.60
N ALA A 533 -1.73 19.38 7.85
CA ALA A 533 -3.11 19.51 7.41
C ALA A 533 -3.52 18.39 6.44
N PHE A 534 -2.63 18.01 5.50
CA PHE A 534 -2.85 16.86 4.65
C PHE A 534 -3.11 15.59 5.48
N TRP A 535 -2.37 15.39 6.56
CA TRP A 535 -2.52 14.24 7.46
C TRP A 535 -3.70 14.36 8.43
N GLY A 536 -4.50 15.44 8.36
CA GLY A 536 -5.71 15.59 9.16
C GLY A 536 -5.49 16.03 10.60
N LEU A 537 -4.33 16.66 10.93
CA LEU A 537 -3.99 17.04 12.30
C LEU A 537 -4.72 18.31 12.79
N PHE A 538 -5.48 18.99 11.94
CA PHE A 538 -6.28 20.16 12.25
C PHE A 538 -7.79 19.96 11.99
N SER A 539 -8.21 18.77 11.51
CA SER A 539 -9.60 18.43 11.17
C SER A 539 -10.25 17.56 12.23
#